data_5d8e7bc6d1edc57b897a22825be46f9d
#
_entry.id   5d8e7bc6d1edc57b897a22825be46f9d
#
_cell.length_a   1.000
_cell.length_b   1.000
_cell.length_c   1.000
_cell.angle_alpha   90.00
_cell.angle_beta   90.00
_cell.angle_gamma   90.00
#
_symmetry.space_group_name_H-M   'P 1'
#
loop_
_entity.id
_entity.type
_entity.pdbx_description
1 polymer ?
#
loop_
_entity_poly.entity_id
_entity_poly.type
_entity_poly.pdbx_seq_one_letter_code
_entity_poly.pdbx_strand_id
1 'polypeptide(L)'
;MTSFSDDTPTFEQDDTRRVFNSLKVNKAHGPDNVTPKVLKTCSSQLAVPFTYIFNLSISQHKLPLIWRTSEIVPVPKKPKVTTLNDLRPVALTSVLVKCLERLVLRILLPFVEPFQDPYQFAYKSKRSVDDAVSVFANHIYAHIDLPKTYCRTIFVDFSSAFNTIQPKILLEKLLKMNINKHLCAWIFEFLTNRPQHVRFQMNLDVYFSSNRVINIGSPQGTCISPALFTIYTDDCKSEIERVKIIKFADDTAILGLLDESPSSFHLFVKEIDRFVAWCARHSLQLNVSKTKDMIFDFRRKESTHCEIVIGGECVERVCNYKYLGVTVNERLDWSVHAENVMSKVNQRMYFVRKLNSFGIDSVLVSLFYRAAVQSLFSFCIIAWGGNLARKESERFDRVARRVSRMTAICQESFVEIFEKFTSRKIESILKDNKHPLFSSISFSTRSNRIILMKTNRERYRNSFLPCAVRLHSKIFKR
;
A
#
# COMPACT_ATOMS: atom_id res chain seq x y z
N MET A 1 -0.71 -15.85 -26.02
CA MET A 1 -0.05 -14.56 -26.24
C MET A 1 -0.86 -13.83 -27.30
N THR A 2 -1.68 -12.87 -26.90
CA THR A 2 -2.42 -12.01 -27.83
C THR A 2 -1.42 -11.03 -28.43
N SER A 3 -1.16 -11.15 -29.73
CA SER A 3 -0.40 -10.14 -30.49
C SER A 3 -1.18 -8.83 -30.43
N PHE A 4 -0.53 -7.76 -29.97
CA PHE A 4 -1.13 -6.43 -30.09
C PHE A 4 -1.28 -6.08 -31.57
N SER A 5 -2.48 -5.64 -31.94
CA SER A 5 -2.64 -4.83 -33.13
C SER A 5 -1.86 -3.53 -32.90
N ASP A 6 -1.09 -3.10 -33.89
CA ASP A 6 -0.43 -1.76 -33.89
C ASP A 6 -1.49 -0.62 -33.98
N ASP A 7 -2.77 -0.96 -33.86
CA ASP A 7 -3.89 -0.04 -33.94
C ASP A 7 -3.94 0.92 -32.76
N THR A 8 -4.23 2.16 -33.04
CA THR A 8 -4.39 3.19 -32.00
C THR A 8 -5.58 2.85 -31.10
N PRO A 9 -5.40 2.69 -29.77
CA PRO A 9 -6.51 2.46 -28.87
C PRO A 9 -7.50 3.62 -28.91
N THR A 10 -8.79 3.30 -28.94
CA THR A 10 -9.88 4.28 -28.98
C THR A 10 -10.82 4.10 -27.80
N PHE A 11 -11.44 5.18 -27.37
CA PHE A 11 -12.47 5.20 -26.35
C PHE A 11 -13.83 5.46 -26.98
N GLU A 12 -14.87 4.91 -26.37
CA GLU A 12 -16.26 5.15 -26.76
C GLU A 12 -16.86 6.31 -25.95
N GLN A 13 -17.90 6.93 -26.49
CA GLN A 13 -18.61 8.02 -25.82
C GLN A 13 -19.19 7.58 -24.47
N ASP A 14 -19.67 6.35 -24.38
CA ASP A 14 -20.20 5.78 -23.15
C ASP A 14 -19.13 5.63 -22.06
N ASP A 15 -17.89 5.32 -22.43
CA ASP A 15 -16.79 5.24 -21.49
C ASP A 15 -16.50 6.61 -20.88
N THR A 16 -16.43 7.64 -21.72
CA THR A 16 -16.22 9.03 -21.27
C THR A 16 -17.39 9.48 -20.38
N ARG A 17 -18.63 9.21 -20.77
CA ARG A 17 -19.82 9.53 -19.98
C ARG A 17 -19.81 8.84 -18.62
N ARG A 18 -19.45 7.55 -18.54
CA ARG A 18 -19.32 6.81 -17.28
C ARG A 18 -18.25 7.42 -16.37
N VAL A 19 -17.11 7.80 -16.93
CA VAL A 19 -16.03 8.44 -16.16
C VAL A 19 -16.50 9.79 -15.60
N PHE A 20 -17.17 10.64 -16.41
CA PHE A 20 -17.71 11.90 -15.93
C PHE A 20 -18.77 11.73 -14.83
N ASN A 21 -19.68 10.78 -14.98
CA ASN A 21 -20.70 10.44 -13.97
C ASN A 21 -20.10 9.95 -12.65
N SER A 22 -18.93 9.30 -12.69
CA SER A 22 -18.24 8.81 -11.51
C SER A 22 -17.52 9.89 -10.68
N LEU A 23 -17.44 11.13 -11.17
CA LEU A 23 -16.72 12.21 -10.51
C LEU A 23 -17.36 12.61 -9.18
N LYS A 24 -16.52 12.86 -8.19
CA LYS A 24 -16.92 13.43 -6.90
C LYS A 24 -16.93 14.96 -7.02
N VAL A 25 -18.09 15.57 -6.92
CA VAL A 25 -18.31 17.01 -7.19
C VAL A 25 -17.53 17.96 -6.29
N ASN A 26 -17.21 17.53 -5.06
CA ASN A 26 -16.51 18.34 -4.05
C ASN A 26 -14.98 18.20 -4.10
N LYS A 27 -14.40 17.85 -5.25
CA LYS A 27 -12.95 17.78 -5.44
C LYS A 27 -12.43 19.06 -6.10
N ALA A 28 -11.18 19.41 -5.76
CA ALA A 28 -10.50 20.55 -6.37
C ALA A 28 -10.35 20.36 -7.89
N HIS A 29 -10.46 21.47 -8.62
CA HIS A 29 -10.15 21.55 -10.05
C HIS A 29 -8.64 21.80 -10.27
N GLY A 30 -8.21 21.74 -11.50
CA GLY A 30 -6.85 22.09 -11.92
C GLY A 30 -6.75 23.54 -12.41
N PRO A 31 -5.61 23.90 -13.04
CA PRO A 31 -5.36 25.25 -13.57
C PRO A 31 -6.34 25.71 -14.67
N ASP A 32 -7.04 24.75 -15.30
CA ASP A 32 -8.07 25.01 -16.32
C ASP A 32 -9.41 25.47 -15.75
N ASN A 33 -9.57 25.51 -14.43
CA ASN A 33 -10.80 25.87 -13.71
C ASN A 33 -12.03 25.01 -14.07
N VAL A 34 -11.87 23.88 -14.77
CA VAL A 34 -12.96 22.96 -15.09
C VAL A 34 -13.31 22.15 -13.85
N THR A 35 -14.50 22.40 -13.30
CA THR A 35 -14.93 21.74 -12.08
C THR A 35 -15.50 20.34 -12.33
N PRO A 36 -15.32 19.38 -11.40
CA PRO A 36 -15.97 18.07 -11.50
C PRO A 36 -17.49 18.15 -11.58
N LYS A 37 -18.10 19.18 -10.99
CA LYS A 37 -19.55 19.39 -11.01
C LYS A 37 -20.07 19.64 -12.43
N VAL A 38 -19.41 20.50 -13.20
CA VAL A 38 -19.79 20.77 -14.59
C VAL A 38 -19.70 19.51 -15.44
N LEU A 39 -18.58 18.80 -15.37
CA LEU A 39 -18.38 17.56 -16.15
C LEU A 39 -19.41 16.47 -15.82
N LYS A 40 -19.79 16.35 -14.54
CA LYS A 40 -20.80 15.39 -14.10
C LYS A 40 -22.21 15.80 -14.54
N THR A 41 -22.57 17.05 -14.34
CA THR A 41 -23.93 17.54 -14.65
C THR A 41 -24.21 17.51 -16.15
N CYS A 42 -23.22 17.88 -16.97
CA CYS A 42 -23.34 17.94 -18.43
C CYS A 42 -22.69 16.71 -19.12
N SER A 43 -22.61 15.56 -18.41
CA SER A 43 -21.88 14.39 -18.89
C SER A 43 -22.35 13.86 -20.24
N SER A 44 -23.66 13.92 -20.53
CA SER A 44 -24.21 13.44 -21.79
C SER A 44 -23.81 14.33 -22.98
N GLN A 45 -23.82 15.65 -22.79
CA GLN A 45 -23.45 16.62 -23.83
C GLN A 45 -21.94 16.69 -24.04
N LEU A 46 -21.19 16.63 -22.95
CA LEU A 46 -19.72 16.75 -22.98
C LEU A 46 -19.01 15.47 -23.36
N ALA A 47 -19.65 14.30 -23.23
CA ALA A 47 -19.03 13.03 -23.62
C ALA A 47 -18.60 13.00 -25.08
N VAL A 48 -19.42 13.52 -25.99
CA VAL A 48 -19.15 13.51 -27.45
C VAL A 48 -17.86 14.27 -27.79
N PRO A 49 -17.76 15.59 -27.52
CA PRO A 49 -16.56 16.36 -27.89
C PRO A 49 -15.32 15.89 -27.12
N PHE A 50 -15.46 15.51 -25.84
CA PHE A 50 -14.28 15.05 -25.07
C PHE A 50 -13.81 13.67 -25.48
N THR A 51 -14.67 12.75 -25.92
CA THR A 51 -14.24 11.47 -26.49
C THR A 51 -13.40 11.71 -27.75
N TYR A 52 -13.82 12.60 -28.61
CA TYR A 52 -13.03 12.97 -29.80
C TYR A 52 -11.65 13.53 -29.40
N ILE A 53 -11.59 14.49 -28.47
CA ILE A 53 -10.33 15.10 -27.99
C ILE A 53 -9.43 14.03 -27.32
N PHE A 54 -9.99 13.12 -26.54
CA PHE A 54 -9.24 12.06 -25.87
C PHE A 54 -8.63 11.08 -26.89
N ASN A 55 -9.40 10.67 -27.89
CA ASN A 55 -8.92 9.81 -28.97
C ASN A 55 -7.83 10.53 -29.79
N LEU A 56 -8.03 11.81 -30.10
CA LEU A 56 -7.04 12.63 -30.79
C LEU A 56 -5.75 12.75 -29.96
N SER A 57 -5.84 12.92 -28.64
CA SER A 57 -4.69 12.96 -27.74
C SER A 57 -3.87 11.65 -27.77
N ILE A 58 -4.54 10.50 -27.80
CA ILE A 58 -3.86 9.19 -27.89
C ILE A 58 -3.22 9.00 -29.27
N SER A 59 -3.95 9.30 -30.37
CA SER A 59 -3.46 9.09 -31.74
C SER A 59 -2.28 10.00 -32.09
N GLN A 60 -2.29 11.25 -31.60
CA GLN A 60 -1.23 12.21 -31.84
C GLN A 60 -0.12 12.16 -30.76
N HIS A 61 -0.27 11.39 -29.70
CA HIS A 61 0.62 11.32 -28.55
C HIS A 61 0.87 12.71 -27.92
N LYS A 62 -0.16 13.56 -27.87
CA LYS A 62 -0.05 14.93 -27.37
C LYS A 62 -1.12 15.26 -26.36
N LEU A 63 -0.73 16.04 -25.38
CA LEU A 63 -1.63 16.65 -24.41
C LEU A 63 -1.66 18.16 -24.61
N PRO A 64 -2.84 18.81 -24.59
CA PRO A 64 -2.92 20.26 -24.55
C PRO A 64 -2.07 20.84 -23.40
N LEU A 65 -1.40 21.97 -23.65
CA LEU A 65 -0.50 22.59 -22.66
C LEU A 65 -1.16 22.83 -21.31
N ILE A 66 -2.41 23.32 -21.30
CA ILE A 66 -3.18 23.55 -20.09
C ILE A 66 -3.45 22.26 -19.29
N TRP A 67 -3.51 21.11 -19.96
CA TRP A 67 -3.70 19.81 -19.34
C TRP A 67 -2.42 19.23 -18.75
N ARG A 68 -1.25 19.60 -19.28
CA ARG A 68 0.07 19.26 -18.75
C ARG A 68 0.51 20.12 -17.57
N THR A 69 -0.02 21.33 -17.50
CA THR A 69 0.30 22.29 -16.43
C THR A 69 -0.22 21.78 -15.09
N SER A 70 0.62 21.84 -14.08
CA SER A 70 0.28 21.45 -12.72
C SER A 70 0.48 22.63 -11.75
N GLU A 71 -0.48 22.81 -10.86
CA GLU A 71 -0.36 23.72 -9.74
C GLU A 71 0.03 22.92 -8.50
N ILE A 72 1.17 23.20 -7.90
CA ILE A 72 1.69 22.48 -6.75
C ILE A 72 1.26 23.17 -5.46
N VAL A 73 0.49 22.47 -4.64
CA VAL A 73 0.10 22.95 -3.31
C VAL A 73 0.95 22.22 -2.25
N PRO A 74 1.74 22.96 -1.45
CA PRO A 74 2.52 22.37 -0.37
C PRO A 74 1.62 22.02 0.83
N VAL A 75 1.46 20.72 1.11
CA VAL A 75 0.64 20.20 2.22
C VAL A 75 1.53 19.74 3.36
N PRO A 76 1.34 20.21 4.61
CA PRO A 76 2.10 19.76 5.76
C PRO A 76 2.00 18.25 6.02
N LYS A 77 3.14 17.59 6.23
CA LYS A 77 3.20 16.17 6.68
C LYS A 77 2.99 16.05 8.19
N LYS A 78 3.28 17.11 8.94
CA LYS A 78 3.21 17.19 10.40
C LYS A 78 2.67 18.56 10.83
N PRO A 79 2.14 18.69 12.05
CA PRO A 79 1.53 19.95 12.51
C PRO A 79 2.49 21.15 12.53
N LYS A 80 3.77 20.91 12.87
CA LYS A 80 4.81 21.96 12.88
C LYS A 80 5.76 21.73 11.72
N VAL A 81 5.72 22.60 10.72
CA VAL A 81 6.64 22.60 9.58
C VAL A 81 7.90 23.38 9.97
N THR A 82 9.07 22.78 9.81
CA THR A 82 10.38 23.41 10.11
C THR A 82 11.29 23.44 8.88
N THR A 83 11.06 22.54 7.93
CA THR A 83 11.84 22.44 6.69
C THR A 83 10.94 22.18 5.50
N LEU A 84 11.41 22.44 4.28
CA LEU A 84 10.68 22.14 3.04
C LEU A 84 10.36 20.63 2.90
N ASN A 85 11.19 19.76 3.46
CA ASN A 85 10.95 18.32 3.47
C ASN A 85 9.75 17.88 4.32
N ASP A 86 9.24 18.77 5.19
CA ASP A 86 8.02 18.55 5.96
C ASP A 86 6.74 18.78 5.14
N LEU A 87 6.88 19.20 3.89
CA LEU A 87 5.77 19.44 2.98
C LEU A 87 5.67 18.32 1.94
N ARG A 88 4.42 18.00 1.55
CA ARG A 88 4.12 17.15 0.39
C ARG A 88 3.73 18.05 -0.78
N PRO A 89 4.39 17.98 -1.94
CA PRO A 89 3.99 18.71 -3.14
C PRO A 89 2.79 18.00 -3.79
N VAL A 90 1.57 18.42 -3.47
CA VAL A 90 0.36 17.88 -4.08
C VAL A 90 0.10 18.60 -5.39
N ALA A 91 0.09 17.88 -6.50
CA ALA A 91 -0.19 18.45 -7.82
C ALA A 91 -1.71 18.52 -8.08
N LEU A 92 -2.21 19.71 -8.26
CA LEU A 92 -3.54 19.96 -8.81
C LEU A 92 -3.42 19.96 -10.34
N THR A 93 -3.92 18.92 -10.96
CA THR A 93 -3.96 18.73 -12.42
C THR A 93 -5.39 18.85 -12.91
N SER A 94 -5.59 19.13 -14.19
CA SER A 94 -6.89 19.17 -14.84
C SER A 94 -7.76 17.94 -14.51
N VAL A 95 -9.04 18.17 -14.24
CA VAL A 95 -9.99 17.05 -14.02
C VAL A 95 -10.22 16.25 -15.31
N LEU A 96 -10.13 16.92 -16.47
CA LEU A 96 -10.25 16.27 -17.79
C LEU A 96 -9.11 15.27 -18.01
N VAL A 97 -7.86 15.67 -17.66
CA VAL A 97 -6.72 14.75 -17.75
C VAL A 97 -6.92 13.56 -16.81
N LYS A 98 -7.39 13.77 -15.58
CA LYS A 98 -7.70 12.65 -14.66
C LYS A 98 -8.76 11.71 -15.22
N CYS A 99 -9.70 12.22 -16.02
CA CYS A 99 -10.66 11.37 -16.73
C CYS A 99 -9.98 10.56 -17.84
N LEU A 100 -9.13 11.17 -18.65
CA LEU A 100 -8.34 10.49 -19.67
C LEU A 100 -7.39 9.45 -19.06
N GLU A 101 -6.69 9.78 -17.98
CA GLU A 101 -5.84 8.86 -17.21
C GLU A 101 -6.61 7.60 -16.77
N ARG A 102 -7.87 7.75 -16.32
CA ARG A 102 -8.72 6.60 -15.95
C ARG A 102 -9.06 5.71 -17.14
N LEU A 103 -9.32 6.32 -18.30
CA LEU A 103 -9.56 5.58 -19.53
C LEU A 103 -8.31 4.82 -19.96
N VAL A 104 -7.14 5.48 -19.94
CA VAL A 104 -5.85 4.86 -20.22
C VAL A 104 -5.57 3.70 -19.27
N LEU A 105 -5.80 3.88 -17.96
CA LEU A 105 -5.61 2.82 -16.96
C LEU A 105 -6.48 1.59 -17.22
N ARG A 106 -7.71 1.76 -17.67
CA ARG A 106 -8.59 0.63 -18.01
C ARG A 106 -8.02 -0.25 -19.12
N ILE A 107 -7.32 0.36 -20.08
CA ILE A 107 -6.63 -0.39 -21.13
C ILE A 107 -5.30 -0.95 -20.62
N LEU A 108 -4.52 -0.16 -19.90
CA LEU A 108 -3.16 -0.50 -19.49
C LEU A 108 -3.10 -1.65 -18.47
N LEU A 109 -3.95 -1.59 -17.42
CA LEU A 109 -3.81 -2.50 -16.27
C LEU A 109 -3.96 -3.99 -16.61
N PRO A 110 -4.88 -4.44 -17.49
CA PRO A 110 -4.99 -5.85 -17.87
C PRO A 110 -3.70 -6.42 -18.49
N PHE A 111 -2.94 -5.59 -19.21
CA PHE A 111 -1.69 -6.01 -19.84
C PHE A 111 -0.50 -6.01 -18.89
N VAL A 112 -0.52 -5.14 -17.90
CA VAL A 112 0.53 -5.06 -16.87
C VAL A 112 0.35 -6.15 -15.80
N GLU A 113 -0.87 -6.55 -15.51
CA GLU A 113 -1.18 -7.52 -14.44
C GLU A 113 -0.37 -8.83 -14.48
N PRO A 114 -0.12 -9.48 -15.63
CA PRO A 114 0.68 -10.70 -15.69
C PRO A 114 2.13 -10.54 -15.27
N PHE A 115 2.69 -9.35 -15.41
CA PHE A 115 4.10 -9.05 -15.10
C PHE A 115 4.29 -8.56 -13.67
N GLN A 116 3.22 -8.14 -12.99
CA GLN A 116 3.32 -7.53 -11.66
C GLN A 116 3.93 -8.46 -10.62
N ASP A 117 4.86 -7.90 -9.86
CA ASP A 117 5.48 -8.58 -8.72
C ASP A 117 4.42 -9.02 -7.69
N PRO A 118 4.33 -10.31 -7.32
CA PRO A 118 3.40 -10.78 -6.30
C PRO A 118 3.59 -10.10 -4.93
N TYR A 119 4.81 -9.63 -4.64
CA TYR A 119 5.15 -8.95 -3.38
C TYR A 119 4.98 -7.43 -3.43
N GLN A 120 4.43 -6.86 -4.51
CA GLN A 120 3.93 -5.48 -4.53
C GLN A 120 2.44 -5.48 -4.17
N PHE A 121 2.07 -4.82 -3.08
CA PHE A 121 0.69 -4.84 -2.55
C PHE A 121 -0.07 -3.54 -2.78
N ALA A 122 0.63 -2.40 -2.94
CA ALA A 122 -0.04 -1.13 -3.20
C ALA A 122 -0.56 -1.04 -4.63
N TYR A 123 -1.65 -0.29 -4.79
CA TYR A 123 -2.27 0.04 -6.08
C TYR A 123 -2.65 -1.17 -6.94
N LYS A 124 -2.82 -2.31 -6.32
CA LYS A 124 -3.15 -3.56 -6.96
C LYS A 124 -4.55 -4.02 -6.52
N SER A 125 -5.36 -4.47 -7.48
CA SER A 125 -6.69 -5.02 -7.17
C SER A 125 -6.58 -6.21 -6.22
N LYS A 126 -7.53 -6.34 -5.29
CA LYS A 126 -7.60 -7.43 -4.29
C LYS A 126 -6.37 -7.53 -3.37
N ARG A 127 -5.58 -6.48 -3.26
CA ARG A 127 -4.45 -6.38 -2.31
C ARG A 127 -4.68 -5.21 -1.36
N SER A 128 -4.22 -5.37 -0.14
CA SER A 128 -4.40 -4.40 0.94
C SER A 128 -3.17 -4.34 1.85
N VAL A 129 -3.18 -3.42 2.79
CA VAL A 129 -2.18 -3.36 3.86
C VAL A 129 -2.20 -4.66 4.68
N ASP A 130 -3.41 -5.22 4.94
CA ASP A 130 -3.56 -6.50 5.65
C ASP A 130 -2.75 -7.61 4.98
N ASP A 131 -2.75 -7.67 3.63
CA ASP A 131 -2.00 -8.68 2.88
C ASP A 131 -0.50 -8.49 3.04
N ALA A 132 0.00 -7.26 2.88
CA ALA A 132 1.42 -6.96 3.01
C ALA A 132 1.96 -7.32 4.40
N VAL A 133 1.26 -6.87 5.47
CA VAL A 133 1.67 -7.13 6.86
C VAL A 133 1.53 -8.62 7.21
N SER A 134 0.47 -9.29 6.74
CA SER A 134 0.26 -10.72 7.00
C SER A 134 1.28 -11.60 6.28
N VAL A 135 1.64 -11.26 5.03
CA VAL A 135 2.70 -11.95 4.28
C VAL A 135 4.04 -11.77 4.96
N PHE A 136 4.38 -10.54 5.34
CA PHE A 136 5.61 -10.22 6.08
C PHE A 136 5.69 -11.03 7.38
N ALA A 137 4.66 -10.95 8.22
CA ALA A 137 4.61 -11.66 9.49
C ALA A 137 4.64 -13.20 9.32
N ASN A 138 3.92 -13.72 8.32
CA ASN A 138 3.89 -15.17 8.06
C ASN A 138 5.26 -15.72 7.67
N HIS A 139 6.02 -15.02 6.81
CA HIS A 139 7.37 -15.45 6.48
C HIS A 139 8.27 -15.50 7.70
N ILE A 140 8.20 -14.51 8.59
CA ILE A 140 8.97 -14.49 9.83
C ILE A 140 8.55 -15.66 10.72
N TYR A 141 7.25 -15.79 11.02
CA TYR A 141 6.76 -16.83 11.91
C TYR A 141 7.07 -18.24 11.42
N ALA A 142 6.89 -18.49 10.13
CA ALA A 142 7.17 -19.79 9.53
C ALA A 142 8.67 -20.13 9.60
N HIS A 143 9.54 -19.15 9.39
CA HIS A 143 10.98 -19.37 9.40
C HIS A 143 11.53 -19.58 10.82
N ILE A 144 11.14 -18.72 11.78
CA ILE A 144 11.59 -18.87 13.18
C ILE A 144 10.97 -20.09 13.91
N ASP A 145 9.99 -20.76 13.30
CA ASP A 145 9.45 -22.03 13.79
C ASP A 145 10.44 -23.19 13.58
N LEU A 146 11.38 -23.02 12.65
CA LEU A 146 12.47 -23.96 12.40
C LEU A 146 13.60 -23.81 13.44
N PRO A 147 14.34 -24.89 13.75
CA PRO A 147 15.47 -24.81 14.67
C PRO A 147 16.63 -24.01 14.06
N LYS A 148 17.37 -23.32 14.90
CA LYS A 148 18.61 -22.61 14.55
C LYS A 148 18.45 -21.49 13.51
N THR A 149 17.25 -20.92 13.40
CA THR A 149 16.94 -19.87 12.44
C THR A 149 16.61 -18.55 13.12
N TYR A 150 16.81 -17.45 12.40
CA TYR A 150 16.41 -16.11 12.77
C TYR A 150 16.03 -15.33 11.52
N CYS A 151 15.36 -14.19 11.68
CA CYS A 151 15.05 -13.30 10.57
C CYS A 151 15.68 -11.93 10.80
N ARG A 152 16.01 -11.25 9.71
CA ARG A 152 16.48 -9.88 9.73
C ARG A 152 15.76 -9.08 8.66
N THR A 153 15.35 -7.87 9.00
CA THR A 153 14.58 -7.02 8.07
C THR A 153 15.20 -5.64 7.99
N ILE A 154 15.44 -5.18 6.77
CA ILE A 154 15.74 -3.78 6.50
C ILE A 154 14.47 -3.10 6.01
N PHE A 155 13.96 -2.14 6.78
CA PHE A 155 12.88 -1.26 6.38
C PHE A 155 13.49 -0.06 5.67
N VAL A 156 13.24 0.04 4.38
CA VAL A 156 13.84 1.03 3.49
C VAL A 156 12.94 2.26 3.39
N ASP A 157 13.55 3.44 3.50
CA ASP A 157 12.91 4.73 3.22
C ASP A 157 13.54 5.37 1.98
N PHE A 158 12.72 5.95 1.11
CA PHE A 158 13.17 6.66 -0.08
C PHE A 158 12.98 8.16 0.06
N SER A 159 13.95 8.92 -0.46
CA SER A 159 13.81 10.36 -0.62
C SER A 159 13.00 10.68 -1.87
N SER A 160 11.71 11.04 -1.70
CA SER A 160 10.85 11.53 -2.80
C SER A 160 10.68 10.56 -4.00
N ALA A 161 10.41 9.29 -3.74
CA ALA A 161 10.36 8.21 -4.74
C ALA A 161 9.55 8.53 -6.02
N PHE A 162 8.38 9.14 -5.92
CA PHE A 162 7.56 9.51 -7.08
C PHE A 162 8.20 10.61 -7.94
N ASN A 163 9.02 11.48 -7.36
CA ASN A 163 9.63 12.61 -8.05
C ASN A 163 10.90 12.21 -8.83
N THR A 164 11.38 10.98 -8.66
CA THR A 164 12.64 10.50 -9.26
C THR A 164 12.44 9.54 -10.43
N ILE A 165 11.19 9.17 -10.74
CA ILE A 165 10.87 8.29 -11.88
C ILE A 165 11.48 8.86 -13.16
N GLN A 166 12.29 8.04 -13.85
CA GLN A 166 12.88 8.38 -15.15
C GLN A 166 11.96 7.91 -16.28
N PRO A 167 11.36 8.83 -17.07
CA PRO A 167 10.41 8.45 -18.13
C PRO A 167 11.01 7.49 -19.17
N LYS A 168 12.30 7.59 -19.48
CA LYS A 168 12.98 6.69 -20.41
C LYS A 168 13.02 5.25 -19.89
N ILE A 169 13.40 5.06 -18.62
CA ILE A 169 13.45 3.72 -17.99
C ILE A 169 12.05 3.11 -17.93
N LEU A 170 11.05 3.93 -17.58
CA LEU A 170 9.66 3.48 -17.55
C LEU A 170 9.18 3.06 -18.94
N LEU A 171 9.51 3.84 -19.99
CA LEU A 171 9.18 3.52 -21.38
C LEU A 171 9.77 2.18 -21.80
N GLU A 172 11.05 1.93 -21.50
CA GLU A 172 11.71 0.65 -21.79
C GLU A 172 10.98 -0.54 -21.12
N LYS A 173 10.53 -0.36 -19.87
CA LYS A 173 9.77 -1.39 -19.16
C LYS A 173 8.39 -1.65 -19.80
N LEU A 174 7.67 -0.59 -20.16
CA LEU A 174 6.38 -0.72 -20.84
C LEU A 174 6.54 -1.44 -22.20
N LEU A 175 7.56 -1.13 -22.97
CA LEU A 175 7.86 -1.80 -24.24
C LEU A 175 8.22 -3.28 -24.03
N LYS A 176 9.00 -3.62 -22.98
CA LYS A 176 9.30 -5.02 -22.63
C LYS A 176 8.05 -5.81 -22.21
N MET A 177 7.04 -5.14 -21.67
CA MET A 177 5.74 -5.74 -21.33
C MET A 177 4.81 -5.84 -22.56
N ASN A 178 5.30 -5.52 -23.77
CA ASN A 178 4.52 -5.46 -25.00
C ASN A 178 3.31 -4.53 -24.92
N ILE A 179 3.41 -3.42 -24.22
CA ILE A 179 2.34 -2.41 -24.18
C ILE A 179 2.28 -1.70 -25.52
N ASN A 180 1.07 -1.40 -25.97
CA ASN A 180 0.81 -0.71 -27.24
C ASN A 180 1.66 0.57 -27.35
N LYS A 181 2.33 0.76 -28.52
CA LYS A 181 3.28 1.86 -28.76
C LYS A 181 2.64 3.24 -28.63
N HIS A 182 1.36 3.40 -29.01
CA HIS A 182 0.66 4.67 -28.87
C HIS A 182 0.44 5.03 -27.39
N LEU A 183 0.08 4.05 -26.55
CA LEU A 183 -0.02 4.25 -25.09
C LEU A 183 1.35 4.56 -24.48
N CYS A 184 2.40 3.87 -24.89
CA CYS A 184 3.77 4.14 -24.44
C CYS A 184 4.22 5.56 -24.76
N ALA A 185 3.99 6.01 -25.99
CA ALA A 185 4.32 7.36 -26.44
C ALA A 185 3.50 8.42 -25.69
N TRP A 186 2.20 8.18 -25.48
CA TRP A 186 1.34 9.07 -24.71
C TRP A 186 1.79 9.17 -23.24
N ILE A 187 2.13 8.04 -22.59
CA ILE A 187 2.64 8.03 -21.21
C ILE A 187 3.96 8.81 -21.11
N PHE A 188 4.84 8.64 -22.10
CA PHE A 188 6.11 9.40 -22.16
C PHE A 188 5.86 10.91 -22.26
N GLU A 189 4.96 11.35 -23.16
CA GLU A 189 4.55 12.75 -23.29
C GLU A 189 3.89 13.28 -22.00
N PHE A 190 3.05 12.46 -21.36
CA PHE A 190 2.43 12.81 -20.08
C PHE A 190 3.47 13.08 -18.97
N LEU A 191 4.61 12.41 -18.99
CA LEU A 191 5.66 12.53 -17.97
C LEU A 191 6.73 13.58 -18.30
N THR A 192 6.79 14.09 -19.53
CA THR A 192 7.82 15.02 -19.97
C THR A 192 7.25 16.41 -20.28
N ASN A 193 8.13 17.40 -20.37
CA ASN A 193 7.76 18.79 -20.70
C ASN A 193 6.55 19.33 -19.92
N ARG A 194 6.51 19.07 -18.62
CA ARG A 194 5.39 19.45 -17.74
C ARG A 194 5.67 20.78 -17.06
N PRO A 195 4.98 21.88 -17.45
CA PRO A 195 5.05 23.13 -16.71
C PRO A 195 4.40 22.96 -15.34
N GLN A 196 5.03 23.49 -14.31
CA GLN A 196 4.45 23.56 -12.98
C GLN A 196 4.86 24.84 -12.26
N HIS A 197 3.98 25.31 -11.40
CA HIS A 197 4.25 26.42 -10.47
C HIS A 197 3.72 26.06 -9.09
N VAL A 198 4.28 26.69 -8.07
CA VAL A 198 3.80 26.52 -6.70
C VAL A 198 2.76 27.56 -6.41
N ARG A 199 1.62 27.13 -5.89
CA ARG A 199 0.60 28.00 -5.30
C ARG A 199 0.75 27.99 -3.80
N PHE A 200 0.90 29.16 -3.23
CA PHE A 200 1.00 29.34 -1.80
C PHE A 200 -0.04 30.38 -1.33
N GLN A 201 -0.79 30.03 -0.30
CA GLN A 201 -1.77 30.92 0.30
C GLN A 201 -1.25 31.41 1.66
N MET A 202 -1.20 32.72 1.83
CA MET A 202 -0.87 33.37 3.08
C MET A 202 -1.97 34.37 3.42
N ASN A 203 -2.65 34.15 4.53
CA ASN A 203 -3.86 34.88 4.91
C ASN A 203 -4.95 34.77 3.82
N LEU A 204 -5.38 35.90 3.24
CA LEU A 204 -6.38 35.99 2.16
C LEU A 204 -5.73 36.03 0.77
N ASP A 205 -4.41 36.23 0.69
CA ASP A 205 -3.71 36.39 -0.57
C ASP A 205 -3.16 35.04 -1.10
N VAL A 206 -3.18 34.92 -2.42
CA VAL A 206 -2.65 33.75 -3.15
C VAL A 206 -1.46 34.18 -3.98
N TYR A 207 -0.34 33.51 -3.78
CA TYR A 207 0.92 33.76 -4.48
C TYR A 207 1.26 32.60 -5.38
N PHE A 208 1.89 32.90 -6.52
CA PHE A 208 2.36 31.90 -7.47
C PHE A 208 3.86 32.07 -7.72
N SER A 209 4.57 30.95 -7.77
CA SER A 209 5.95 30.96 -8.22
C SER A 209 6.05 31.10 -9.75
N SER A 210 7.24 31.37 -10.26
CA SER A 210 7.53 31.23 -11.70
C SER A 210 7.30 29.79 -12.16
N ASN A 211 6.92 29.61 -13.44
CA ASN A 211 6.79 28.32 -14.06
C ASN A 211 8.16 27.62 -14.19
N ARG A 212 8.15 26.31 -13.92
CA ARG A 212 9.29 25.40 -14.16
C ARG A 212 8.83 24.24 -15.01
N VAL A 213 9.62 23.85 -16.00
CA VAL A 213 9.36 22.66 -16.83
C VAL A 213 10.07 21.48 -16.22
N ILE A 214 9.34 20.40 -15.98
CA ILE A 214 9.83 19.17 -15.35
C ILE A 214 9.77 18.03 -16.34
N ASN A 215 10.89 17.27 -16.43
CA ASN A 215 11.09 16.13 -17.34
C ASN A 215 11.31 14.80 -16.60
N ILE A 216 11.21 14.80 -15.28
CA ILE A 216 11.40 13.63 -14.42
C ILE A 216 10.23 13.50 -13.43
N GLY A 217 10.13 12.33 -12.83
CA GLY A 217 9.10 12.07 -11.82
C GLY A 217 7.69 11.96 -12.38
N SER A 218 6.77 11.62 -11.52
CA SER A 218 5.32 11.54 -11.80
C SER A 218 4.55 12.45 -10.84
N PRO A 219 3.56 13.23 -11.31
CA PRO A 219 2.86 14.20 -10.45
C PRO A 219 2.11 13.50 -9.31
N GLN A 220 2.32 13.97 -8.09
CA GLN A 220 1.58 13.46 -6.93
C GLN A 220 0.16 14.01 -6.92
N GLY A 221 -0.84 13.17 -7.19
CA GLY A 221 -2.26 13.56 -7.23
C GLY A 221 -2.98 13.23 -8.53
N THR A 222 -2.30 12.62 -9.49
CA THR A 222 -2.88 12.07 -10.72
C THR A 222 -3.39 10.65 -10.49
N CYS A 223 -4.23 10.14 -11.40
CA CYS A 223 -4.78 8.79 -11.30
C CYS A 223 -3.79 7.72 -11.76
N ILE A 224 -2.95 8.03 -12.75
CA ILE A 224 -2.05 7.06 -13.38
C ILE A 224 -0.72 6.90 -12.63
N SER A 225 -0.23 7.93 -11.92
CA SER A 225 1.08 7.90 -11.24
C SER A 225 1.29 6.71 -10.31
N PRO A 226 0.31 6.25 -9.52
CA PRO A 226 0.45 5.06 -8.69
C PRO A 226 0.75 3.79 -9.50
N ALA A 227 0.05 3.58 -10.62
CA ALA A 227 0.28 2.44 -11.50
C ALA A 227 1.64 2.52 -12.19
N LEU A 228 2.05 3.72 -12.65
CA LEU A 228 3.37 3.92 -13.25
C LEU A 228 4.50 3.64 -12.28
N PHE A 229 4.34 3.99 -10.99
CA PHE A 229 5.33 3.66 -9.96
C PHE A 229 5.43 2.15 -9.72
N THR A 230 4.31 1.42 -9.70
CA THR A 230 4.34 -0.05 -9.56
C THR A 230 5.01 -0.73 -10.75
N ILE A 231 4.76 -0.25 -11.97
CA ILE A 231 5.44 -0.72 -13.19
C ILE A 231 6.94 -0.40 -13.12
N TYR A 232 7.28 0.80 -12.66
CA TYR A 232 8.67 1.24 -12.55
C TYR A 232 9.50 0.37 -11.58
N THR A 233 8.87 -0.13 -10.51
CA THR A 233 9.51 -0.95 -9.48
C THR A 233 9.24 -2.45 -9.61
N ASP A 234 8.63 -2.90 -10.72
CA ASP A 234 8.19 -4.29 -10.86
C ASP A 234 9.34 -5.30 -10.91
N ASP A 235 10.45 -4.95 -11.54
CA ASP A 235 11.65 -5.78 -11.65
C ASP A 235 12.54 -5.76 -10.39
N CYS A 236 12.19 -4.96 -9.37
CA CYS A 236 12.84 -4.99 -8.07
C CYS A 236 12.39 -6.23 -7.28
N LYS A 237 12.96 -7.38 -7.61
CA LYS A 237 12.67 -8.69 -6.99
C LYS A 237 13.95 -9.29 -6.49
N SER A 238 13.87 -10.09 -5.41
CA SER A 238 15.03 -10.85 -4.95
C SER A 238 15.34 -12.01 -5.88
N GLU A 239 16.62 -12.22 -6.15
CA GLU A 239 17.14 -13.41 -6.85
C GLU A 239 17.43 -14.57 -5.88
N ILE A 240 17.46 -14.26 -4.57
CA ILE A 240 17.75 -15.23 -3.52
C ILE A 240 16.44 -15.68 -2.89
N GLU A 241 16.11 -16.96 -2.96
CA GLU A 241 14.85 -17.51 -2.44
C GLU A 241 14.61 -17.19 -0.96
N ARG A 242 15.68 -17.18 -0.16
CA ARG A 242 15.64 -16.85 1.28
C ARG A 242 15.53 -15.36 1.59
N VAL A 243 15.51 -14.50 0.59
CA VAL A 243 15.30 -13.06 0.77
C VAL A 243 14.02 -12.65 0.07
N LYS A 244 13.18 -11.90 0.76
CA LYS A 244 11.91 -11.38 0.21
C LYS A 244 11.95 -9.85 0.21
N ILE A 245 11.66 -9.24 -0.92
CA ILE A 245 11.49 -7.79 -1.04
C ILE A 245 9.98 -7.52 -1.08
N ILE A 246 9.43 -7.07 0.03
CA ILE A 246 7.99 -6.81 0.20
C ILE A 246 7.75 -5.32 0.04
N LYS A 247 6.90 -4.94 -0.91
CA LYS A 247 6.66 -3.54 -1.30
C LYS A 247 5.21 -3.13 -1.08
N PHE A 248 5.03 -1.94 -0.55
CA PHE A 248 3.74 -1.24 -0.52
C PHE A 248 3.94 0.20 -0.99
N ALA A 249 3.82 0.44 -2.28
CA ALA A 249 4.29 1.65 -2.97
C ALA A 249 5.81 1.84 -2.77
N ASP A 250 6.20 2.94 -2.13
CA ASP A 250 7.57 3.26 -1.75
C ASP A 250 8.02 2.58 -0.45
N ASP A 251 7.10 2.24 0.45
CA ASP A 251 7.43 1.48 1.66
C ASP A 251 7.93 0.08 1.27
N THR A 252 9.21 -0.20 1.51
CA THR A 252 9.87 -1.45 1.13
C THR A 252 10.52 -2.12 2.34
N ALA A 253 10.28 -3.43 2.49
CA ALA A 253 10.93 -4.25 3.51
C ALA A 253 11.73 -5.37 2.83
N ILE A 254 13.04 -5.44 3.10
CA ILE A 254 13.92 -6.52 2.66
C ILE A 254 14.05 -7.51 3.81
N LEU A 255 13.41 -8.66 3.69
CA LEU A 255 13.36 -9.69 4.73
C LEU A 255 14.30 -10.84 4.39
N GLY A 256 15.31 -11.05 5.20
CA GLY A 256 16.22 -12.21 5.16
C GLY A 256 15.75 -13.31 6.11
N LEU A 257 15.61 -14.52 5.56
CA LEU A 257 15.29 -15.77 6.27
C LEU A 257 16.62 -16.51 6.50
N LEU A 258 17.24 -16.30 7.67
CA LEU A 258 18.63 -16.62 7.95
C LEU A 258 18.76 -17.82 8.91
N ASP A 259 19.91 -18.50 8.86
CA ASP A 259 20.32 -19.53 9.77
C ASP A 259 21.67 -19.20 10.43
N GLU A 260 22.23 -20.11 11.22
CA GLU A 260 23.49 -19.90 11.94
C GLU A 260 24.73 -19.88 11.01
N SER A 261 24.57 -20.23 9.73
CA SER A 261 25.70 -20.24 8.79
C SER A 261 26.13 -18.83 8.39
N PRO A 262 27.42 -18.51 8.40
CA PRO A 262 27.93 -17.22 7.92
C PRO A 262 27.54 -16.95 6.45
N SER A 263 27.38 -18.00 5.66
CA SER A 263 26.99 -17.90 4.24
C SER A 263 25.58 -17.32 4.06
N SER A 264 24.63 -17.63 4.97
CA SER A 264 23.27 -17.11 4.87
C SER A 264 23.25 -15.59 5.10
N PHE A 265 24.02 -15.09 6.04
CA PHE A 265 24.18 -13.66 6.27
C PHE A 265 24.89 -12.97 5.10
N HIS A 266 25.94 -13.55 4.56
CA HIS A 266 26.65 -13.02 3.40
C HIS A 266 25.74 -12.88 2.17
N LEU A 267 24.91 -13.89 1.90
CA LEU A 267 23.92 -13.83 0.83
C LEU A 267 22.89 -12.72 1.05
N PHE A 268 22.47 -12.49 2.29
CA PHE A 268 21.56 -11.39 2.61
C PHE A 268 22.19 -10.03 2.34
N VAL A 269 23.46 -9.81 2.75
CA VAL A 269 24.20 -8.58 2.45
C VAL A 269 24.35 -8.38 0.96
N LYS A 270 24.74 -9.41 0.22
CA LYS A 270 24.85 -9.38 -1.25
C LYS A 270 23.53 -8.93 -1.92
N GLU A 271 22.39 -9.40 -1.39
CA GLU A 271 21.09 -8.99 -1.91
C GLU A 271 20.76 -7.52 -1.60
N ILE A 272 21.17 -7.03 -0.41
CA ILE A 272 21.06 -5.61 -0.08
C ILE A 272 21.92 -4.78 -1.04
N ASP A 273 23.16 -5.16 -1.31
CA ASP A 273 24.04 -4.46 -2.26
C ASP A 273 23.44 -4.45 -3.67
N ARG A 274 22.85 -5.57 -4.12
CA ARG A 274 22.15 -5.67 -5.40
C ARG A 274 20.95 -4.72 -5.45
N PHE A 275 20.18 -4.64 -4.36
CA PHE A 275 19.06 -3.72 -4.24
C PHE A 275 19.52 -2.25 -4.28
N VAL A 276 20.60 -1.90 -3.57
CA VAL A 276 21.20 -0.55 -3.62
C VAL A 276 21.65 -0.19 -5.03
N ALA A 277 22.34 -1.10 -5.72
CA ALA A 277 22.76 -0.91 -7.10
C ALA A 277 21.56 -0.77 -8.07
N TRP A 278 20.47 -1.52 -7.82
CA TRP A 278 19.22 -1.38 -8.56
C TRP A 278 18.61 0.00 -8.35
N CYS A 279 18.55 0.49 -7.11
CA CYS A 279 18.05 1.83 -6.78
C CYS A 279 18.84 2.93 -7.50
N ALA A 280 20.19 2.83 -7.50
CA ALA A 280 21.05 3.78 -8.18
C ALA A 280 20.75 3.83 -9.69
N ARG A 281 20.65 2.67 -10.36
CA ARG A 281 20.31 2.58 -11.79
C ARG A 281 18.94 3.17 -12.11
N HIS A 282 17.98 3.12 -11.17
CA HIS A 282 16.63 3.66 -11.32
C HIS A 282 16.48 5.06 -10.72
N SER A 283 17.59 5.74 -10.37
CA SER A 283 17.55 7.08 -9.76
C SER A 283 16.70 7.20 -8.50
N LEU A 284 16.47 6.09 -7.79
CA LEU A 284 15.78 6.08 -6.52
C LEU A 284 16.80 6.32 -5.40
N GLN A 285 16.62 7.42 -4.68
CA GLN A 285 17.54 7.80 -3.61
C GLN A 285 17.11 7.16 -2.29
N LEU A 286 18.00 6.33 -1.73
CA LEU A 286 17.81 5.75 -0.40
C LEU A 286 18.09 6.80 0.68
N ASN A 287 17.25 6.81 1.71
CA ASN A 287 17.47 7.61 2.91
C ASN A 287 17.98 6.70 4.02
N VAL A 288 19.31 6.56 4.13
CA VAL A 288 19.95 5.65 5.09
C VAL A 288 19.59 6.01 6.53
N SER A 289 19.52 7.30 6.87
CA SER A 289 19.21 7.76 8.24
C SER A 289 17.79 7.37 8.70
N LYS A 290 16.85 7.22 7.77
CA LYS A 290 15.50 6.75 8.06
C LYS A 290 15.31 5.25 7.82
N THR A 291 16.20 4.62 7.09
CA THR A 291 16.23 3.16 6.93
C THR A 291 16.55 2.51 8.27
N LYS A 292 15.87 1.40 8.61
CA LYS A 292 16.01 0.74 9.92
C LYS A 292 16.26 -0.74 9.76
N ASP A 293 17.10 -1.27 10.64
CA ASP A 293 17.42 -2.70 10.77
C ASP A 293 16.69 -3.28 11.98
N MET A 294 16.02 -4.42 11.80
CA MET A 294 15.36 -5.15 12.88
C MET A 294 15.67 -6.63 12.79
N ILE A 295 15.98 -7.24 13.94
CA ILE A 295 16.33 -8.65 14.04
C ILE A 295 15.29 -9.39 14.89
N PHE A 296 14.81 -10.51 14.36
CA PHE A 296 13.89 -11.43 15.04
C PHE A 296 14.65 -12.71 15.37
N ASP A 297 15.26 -12.73 16.56
CA ASP A 297 16.08 -13.86 17.02
C ASP A 297 15.51 -14.43 18.32
N PHE A 298 15.10 -15.70 18.27
CA PHE A 298 14.55 -16.44 19.41
C PHE A 298 15.38 -17.67 19.75
N ARG A 299 16.64 -17.70 19.31
CA ARG A 299 17.60 -18.74 19.67
C ARG A 299 17.99 -18.59 21.13
N ARG A 300 18.33 -19.69 21.78
CA ARG A 300 18.71 -19.69 23.20
C ARG A 300 20.09 -19.05 23.45
N LYS A 301 20.98 -19.17 22.47
CA LYS A 301 22.34 -18.64 22.56
C LYS A 301 22.30 -17.18 22.06
N GLU A 302 22.75 -16.27 22.89
CA GLU A 302 22.98 -14.89 22.46
C GLU A 302 23.97 -14.86 21.30
N SER A 303 23.60 -14.18 20.24
CA SER A 303 24.41 -14.04 19.03
C SER A 303 24.70 -12.55 18.81
N THR A 304 25.97 -12.24 18.61
CA THR A 304 26.36 -10.91 18.11
C THR A 304 26.03 -10.86 16.62
N HIS A 305 25.24 -9.87 16.24
CA HIS A 305 24.86 -9.65 14.83
C HIS A 305 25.68 -8.48 14.27
N CYS A 306 26.34 -8.69 13.14
CA CYS A 306 27.07 -7.66 12.42
C CYS A 306 26.15 -6.49 12.04
N GLU A 307 26.71 -5.32 11.91
CA GLU A 307 26.00 -4.14 11.40
C GLU A 307 25.77 -4.26 9.89
N ILE A 308 24.72 -3.61 9.39
CA ILE A 308 24.49 -3.41 7.97
C ILE A 308 24.95 -2.01 7.60
N VAL A 309 25.76 -1.91 6.56
CA VAL A 309 26.29 -0.66 6.03
C VAL A 309 25.72 -0.44 4.63
N ILE A 310 25.17 0.72 4.36
CA ILE A 310 24.68 1.14 3.05
C ILE A 310 25.33 2.48 2.68
N GLY A 311 26.04 2.51 1.56
CA GLY A 311 26.72 3.74 1.11
C GLY A 311 27.76 4.29 2.09
N GLY A 312 28.38 3.43 2.93
CA GLY A 312 29.35 3.82 3.95
C GLY A 312 28.73 4.25 5.28
N GLU A 313 27.41 4.29 5.41
CA GLU A 313 26.68 4.62 6.64
C GLU A 313 26.09 3.38 7.29
N CYS A 314 26.20 3.26 8.62
CA CYS A 314 25.59 2.17 9.37
C CYS A 314 24.07 2.38 9.46
N VAL A 315 23.30 1.34 9.15
CA VAL A 315 21.84 1.34 9.29
C VAL A 315 21.49 1.18 10.78
N GLU A 316 20.69 2.11 11.31
CA GLU A 316 20.28 2.09 12.71
C GLU A 316 19.45 0.85 13.04
N ARG A 317 19.86 0.10 14.08
CA ARG A 317 19.12 -1.03 14.61
C ARG A 317 18.06 -0.57 15.59
N VAL A 318 16.84 -1.10 15.43
CA VAL A 318 15.69 -0.72 16.25
C VAL A 318 14.97 -1.95 16.80
N CYS A 319 14.45 -1.85 18.03
CA CYS A 319 13.62 -2.90 18.66
C CYS A 319 12.13 -2.79 18.28
N ASN A 320 11.70 -1.62 17.80
CA ASN A 320 10.33 -1.35 17.39
C ASN A 320 10.32 -0.53 16.11
N TYR A 321 9.44 -0.88 15.17
CA TYR A 321 9.25 -0.13 13.92
C TYR A 321 7.79 -0.05 13.53
N LYS A 322 7.35 1.10 13.03
CA LYS A 322 5.99 1.29 12.52
C LYS A 322 5.95 0.94 11.04
N TYR A 323 5.59 -0.30 10.73
CA TYR A 323 5.46 -0.81 9.36
C TYR A 323 4.01 -0.74 8.91
N LEU A 324 3.72 0.02 7.85
CA LEU A 324 2.39 0.16 7.24
C LEU A 324 1.25 0.45 8.25
N GLY A 325 1.54 1.24 9.28
CA GLY A 325 0.56 1.61 10.31
C GLY A 325 0.50 0.68 11.52
N VAL A 326 1.14 -0.49 11.48
CA VAL A 326 1.26 -1.45 12.57
C VAL A 326 2.64 -1.32 13.22
N THR A 327 2.73 -1.29 14.56
CA THR A 327 4.02 -1.29 15.27
C THR A 327 4.47 -2.72 15.46
N VAL A 328 5.54 -3.11 14.76
CA VAL A 328 6.20 -4.41 14.89
C VAL A 328 7.32 -4.26 15.91
N ASN A 329 7.50 -5.24 16.80
CA ASN A 329 8.65 -5.32 17.68
C ASN A 329 9.46 -6.60 17.44
N GLU A 330 10.73 -6.60 17.84
CA GLU A 330 11.64 -7.75 17.68
C GLU A 330 11.13 -9.03 18.34
N ARG A 331 10.28 -8.91 19.37
CA ARG A 331 9.70 -10.04 20.11
C ARG A 331 8.42 -10.58 19.48
N LEU A 332 7.81 -9.87 18.53
CA LEU A 332 6.54 -10.23 17.90
C LEU A 332 5.40 -10.51 18.90
N ASP A 333 5.41 -9.82 20.05
CA ASP A 333 4.38 -9.95 21.09
C ASP A 333 3.24 -8.93 20.95
N TRP A 334 3.42 -7.93 20.07
CA TRP A 334 2.45 -6.89 19.71
C TRP A 334 1.98 -5.98 20.85
N SER A 335 2.61 -6.06 22.03
CA SER A 335 2.23 -5.27 23.22
C SER A 335 2.29 -3.77 22.96
N VAL A 336 3.38 -3.30 22.35
CA VAL A 336 3.59 -1.89 21.99
C VAL A 336 2.52 -1.42 20.98
N HIS A 337 2.16 -2.28 20.01
CA HIS A 337 1.10 -1.96 19.06
C HIS A 337 -0.25 -1.82 19.75
N ALA A 338 -0.62 -2.81 20.58
CA ALA A 338 -1.87 -2.80 21.33
C ALA A 338 -1.99 -1.57 22.23
N GLU A 339 -0.91 -1.15 22.88
CA GLU A 339 -0.89 0.03 23.72
C GLU A 339 -1.10 1.33 22.94
N ASN A 340 -0.42 1.47 21.80
CA ASN A 340 -0.60 2.61 20.89
C ASN A 340 -2.04 2.69 20.35
N VAL A 341 -2.64 1.55 20.02
CA VAL A 341 -4.04 1.47 19.58
C VAL A 341 -4.98 1.81 20.72
N MET A 342 -4.76 1.26 21.92
CA MET A 342 -5.61 1.50 23.10
C MET A 342 -5.60 2.97 23.52
N SER A 343 -4.45 3.66 23.41
CA SER A 343 -4.38 5.10 23.65
C SER A 343 -5.35 5.88 22.73
N LYS A 344 -5.34 5.58 21.43
CA LYS A 344 -6.26 6.19 20.46
C LYS A 344 -7.72 5.80 20.71
N VAL A 345 -7.99 4.54 21.08
CA VAL A 345 -9.30 4.05 21.46
C VAL A 345 -9.85 4.87 22.63
N ASN A 346 -9.06 5.08 23.69
CA ASN A 346 -9.47 5.86 24.86
C ASN A 346 -9.80 7.32 24.50
N GLN A 347 -9.00 7.95 23.62
CA GLN A 347 -9.28 9.31 23.13
C GLN A 347 -10.63 9.37 22.38
N ARG A 348 -10.90 8.39 21.49
CA ARG A 348 -12.16 8.38 20.72
C ARG A 348 -13.38 7.96 21.55
N MET A 349 -13.18 7.20 22.61
CA MET A 349 -14.25 6.86 23.57
C MET A 349 -14.81 8.09 24.29
N TYR A 350 -14.07 9.19 24.35
CA TYR A 350 -14.61 10.47 24.79
C TYR A 350 -15.81 10.90 23.93
N PHE A 351 -15.68 10.85 22.61
CA PHE A 351 -16.77 11.23 21.70
C PHE A 351 -17.97 10.28 21.78
N VAL A 352 -17.74 8.97 21.93
CA VAL A 352 -18.83 7.99 22.14
C VAL A 352 -19.65 8.37 23.39
N ARG A 353 -18.97 8.69 24.49
CA ARG A 353 -19.64 9.12 25.73
C ARG A 353 -20.40 10.44 25.56
N LYS A 354 -19.82 11.40 24.83
CA LYS A 354 -20.49 12.68 24.54
C LYS A 354 -21.73 12.51 23.69
N LEU A 355 -21.67 11.71 22.63
CA LEU A 355 -22.85 11.42 21.80
C LEU A 355 -23.96 10.76 22.63
N ASN A 356 -23.62 9.80 23.47
CA ASN A 356 -24.58 9.16 24.36
C ASN A 356 -25.17 10.14 25.39
N SER A 357 -24.35 11.04 25.96
CA SER A 357 -24.85 12.05 26.93
C SER A 357 -25.74 13.14 26.31
N PHE A 358 -25.65 13.33 24.98
CA PHE A 358 -26.56 14.22 24.26
C PHE A 358 -27.87 13.54 23.83
N GLY A 359 -28.13 12.30 24.29
CA GLY A 359 -29.33 11.57 23.93
C GLY A 359 -29.41 11.15 22.46
N ILE A 360 -28.28 11.05 21.78
CA ILE A 360 -28.24 10.55 20.39
C ILE A 360 -28.68 9.09 20.38
N ASP A 361 -29.45 8.74 19.37
CA ASP A 361 -29.99 7.38 19.19
C ASP A 361 -28.92 6.30 19.33
N SER A 362 -29.21 5.25 20.06
CA SER A 362 -28.29 4.15 20.40
C SER A 362 -27.72 3.45 19.18
N VAL A 363 -28.45 3.36 18.05
CA VAL A 363 -28.00 2.76 16.80
C VAL A 363 -26.93 3.64 16.18
N LEU A 364 -27.11 4.95 16.19
CA LEU A 364 -26.12 5.93 15.68
C LEU A 364 -24.86 5.95 16.53
N VAL A 365 -24.98 5.90 17.86
CA VAL A 365 -23.83 5.81 18.79
C VAL A 365 -23.05 4.51 18.55
N SER A 366 -23.75 3.37 18.37
CA SER A 366 -23.12 2.09 18.03
C SER A 366 -22.43 2.12 16.67
N LEU A 367 -23.05 2.75 15.67
CA LEU A 367 -22.44 2.94 14.34
C LEU A 367 -21.17 3.79 14.43
N PHE A 368 -21.21 4.90 15.18
CA PHE A 368 -20.04 5.73 15.42
C PHE A 368 -18.92 4.95 16.13
N TYR A 369 -19.25 4.13 17.14
CA TYR A 369 -18.26 3.27 17.79
C TYR A 369 -17.60 2.33 16.78
N ARG A 370 -18.36 1.62 15.96
CA ARG A 370 -17.81 0.71 14.95
C ARG A 370 -16.91 1.42 13.95
N ALA A 371 -17.34 2.58 13.47
CA ALA A 371 -16.61 3.35 12.48
C ALA A 371 -15.35 4.03 13.04
N ALA A 372 -15.43 4.59 14.26
CA ALA A 372 -14.37 5.44 14.79
C ALA A 372 -13.48 4.74 15.83
N VAL A 373 -13.97 3.75 16.57
CA VAL A 373 -13.25 3.09 17.65
C VAL A 373 -12.87 1.66 17.27
N GLN A 374 -13.84 0.81 16.92
CA GLN A 374 -13.58 -0.58 16.54
C GLN A 374 -12.64 -0.68 15.35
N SER A 375 -12.77 0.22 14.36
CA SER A 375 -11.91 0.29 13.20
C SER A 375 -10.42 0.45 13.54
N LEU A 376 -10.07 1.03 14.69
CA LEU A 376 -8.67 1.19 15.11
C LEU A 376 -8.01 -0.15 15.46
N PHE A 377 -8.70 -1.02 16.18
CA PHE A 377 -8.14 -2.30 16.59
C PHE A 377 -8.50 -3.46 15.65
N SER A 378 -9.44 -3.26 14.72
CA SER A 378 -9.67 -4.19 13.62
C SER A 378 -8.69 -3.97 12.45
N PHE A 379 -7.96 -2.83 12.40
CA PHE A 379 -6.95 -2.59 11.38
C PHE A 379 -5.81 -3.60 11.47
N CYS A 380 -5.57 -4.33 10.40
CA CYS A 380 -4.57 -5.41 10.31
C CYS A 380 -4.67 -6.47 11.43
N ILE A 381 -5.84 -6.63 12.06
CA ILE A 381 -6.04 -7.52 13.22
C ILE A 381 -5.59 -8.96 12.93
N ILE A 382 -5.72 -9.43 11.69
CA ILE A 382 -5.31 -10.76 11.27
C ILE A 382 -3.79 -11.00 11.43
N ALA A 383 -2.98 -9.96 11.31
CA ALA A 383 -1.53 -10.08 11.41
C ALA A 383 -1.04 -10.17 12.87
N TRP A 384 -1.73 -9.51 13.81
CA TRP A 384 -1.26 -9.35 15.18
C TRP A 384 -2.20 -9.92 16.26
N GLY A 385 -3.49 -10.03 15.94
CA GLY A 385 -4.51 -10.39 16.95
C GLY A 385 -4.35 -11.79 17.54
N GLY A 386 -3.89 -12.77 16.75
CA GLY A 386 -3.73 -14.14 17.22
C GLY A 386 -2.59 -14.36 18.22
N ASN A 387 -1.56 -13.52 18.18
CA ASN A 387 -0.42 -13.57 19.12
C ASN A 387 -0.50 -12.52 20.23
N LEU A 388 -1.61 -11.77 20.30
CA LEU A 388 -1.81 -10.80 21.36
C LEU A 388 -2.05 -11.51 22.70
N ALA A 389 -1.39 -11.04 23.77
CA ALA A 389 -1.60 -11.58 25.10
C ALA A 389 -3.07 -11.39 25.55
N ARG A 390 -3.62 -12.38 26.27
CA ARG A 390 -5.00 -12.36 26.75
C ARG A 390 -5.32 -11.09 27.55
N LYS A 391 -4.42 -10.64 28.39
CA LYS A 391 -4.55 -9.38 29.15
C LYS A 391 -4.82 -8.17 28.25
N GLU A 392 -4.17 -8.11 27.09
CA GLU A 392 -4.32 -7.01 26.13
C GLU A 392 -5.64 -7.12 25.37
N SER A 393 -6.01 -8.31 24.90
CA SER A 393 -7.30 -8.53 24.22
C SER A 393 -8.49 -8.20 25.14
N GLU A 394 -8.43 -8.57 26.42
CA GLU A 394 -9.44 -8.24 27.43
C GLU A 394 -9.61 -6.72 27.65
N ARG A 395 -8.60 -5.90 27.37
CA ARG A 395 -8.71 -4.43 27.41
C ARG A 395 -9.65 -3.93 26.30
N PHE A 396 -9.56 -4.47 25.09
CA PHE A 396 -10.49 -4.15 24.00
C PHE A 396 -11.90 -4.64 24.30
N ASP A 397 -12.07 -5.84 24.87
CA ASP A 397 -13.36 -6.37 25.27
C ASP A 397 -14.03 -5.52 26.36
N ARG A 398 -13.26 -4.95 27.29
CA ARG A 398 -13.81 -4.00 28.27
C ARG A 398 -14.40 -2.75 27.61
N VAL A 399 -13.78 -2.26 26.52
CA VAL A 399 -14.32 -1.12 25.76
C VAL A 399 -15.61 -1.53 25.05
N ALA A 400 -15.64 -2.67 24.37
CA ALA A 400 -16.84 -3.19 23.70
C ALA A 400 -18.01 -3.37 24.68
N ARG A 401 -17.77 -4.01 25.82
CA ARG A 401 -18.78 -4.19 26.90
C ARG A 401 -19.29 -2.88 27.47
N ARG A 402 -18.42 -1.86 27.60
CA ARG A 402 -18.86 -0.52 28.05
C ARG A 402 -19.83 0.11 27.06
N VAL A 403 -19.53 0.02 25.75
CA VAL A 403 -20.43 0.55 24.71
C VAL A 403 -21.74 -0.25 24.67
N SER A 404 -21.68 -1.57 24.77
CA SER A 404 -22.91 -2.41 24.85
C SER A 404 -23.84 -2.00 25.98
N ARG A 405 -23.28 -1.67 27.18
CA ARG A 405 -24.08 -1.17 28.30
C ARG A 405 -24.68 0.22 28.05
N MET A 406 -23.92 1.12 27.38
CA MET A 406 -24.40 2.46 27.08
C MET A 406 -25.50 2.49 26.03
N THR A 407 -25.44 1.60 25.06
CA THR A 407 -26.34 1.60 23.89
C THR A 407 -27.43 0.51 23.96
N ALA A 408 -27.35 -0.41 24.93
CA ALA A 408 -28.14 -1.66 24.99
C ALA A 408 -27.98 -2.54 23.71
N ILE A 409 -26.97 -2.26 22.86
CA ILE A 409 -26.67 -3.01 21.64
C ILE A 409 -25.38 -3.79 21.86
N CYS A 410 -25.40 -5.10 21.70
CA CYS A 410 -24.22 -5.96 21.85
C CYS A 410 -23.16 -5.61 20.80
N GLN A 411 -21.94 -5.42 21.26
CA GLN A 411 -20.78 -5.22 20.40
C GLN A 411 -19.93 -6.50 20.35
N GLU A 412 -19.35 -6.78 19.19
CA GLU A 412 -18.48 -7.95 18.98
C GLU A 412 -17.25 -7.89 19.90
N SER A 413 -16.85 -9.04 20.44
CA SER A 413 -15.60 -9.20 21.19
C SER A 413 -14.38 -9.14 20.26
N PHE A 414 -13.20 -8.95 20.84
CA PHE A 414 -11.95 -8.94 20.08
C PHE A 414 -11.72 -10.25 19.32
N VAL A 415 -12.02 -11.38 19.96
CA VAL A 415 -11.85 -12.72 19.35
C VAL A 415 -12.82 -12.92 18.20
N GLU A 416 -14.10 -12.55 18.36
CA GLU A 416 -15.09 -12.64 17.28
C GLU A 416 -14.70 -11.80 16.07
N ILE A 417 -14.18 -10.59 16.29
CA ILE A 417 -13.67 -9.72 15.23
C ILE A 417 -12.47 -10.37 14.53
N PHE A 418 -11.51 -10.89 15.30
CA PHE A 418 -10.33 -11.58 14.76
C PHE A 418 -10.72 -12.79 13.91
N GLU A 419 -11.59 -13.66 14.41
CA GLU A 419 -12.06 -14.85 13.69
C GLU A 419 -12.82 -14.50 12.42
N LYS A 420 -13.70 -13.50 12.48
CA LYS A 420 -14.47 -12.98 11.34
C LYS A 420 -13.58 -12.46 10.23
N PHE A 421 -12.57 -11.62 10.56
CA PHE A 421 -11.64 -11.10 9.57
C PHE A 421 -10.72 -12.19 9.01
N THR A 422 -10.27 -13.10 9.86
CA THR A 422 -9.42 -14.25 9.50
C THR A 422 -10.15 -15.18 8.54
N SER A 423 -11.41 -15.53 8.82
CA SER A 423 -12.23 -16.39 7.95
C SER A 423 -12.49 -15.76 6.58
N ARG A 424 -12.83 -14.46 6.55
CA ARG A 424 -13.02 -13.73 5.29
C ARG A 424 -11.73 -13.66 4.45
N LYS A 425 -10.59 -13.47 5.11
CA LYS A 425 -9.32 -13.35 4.42
C LYS A 425 -8.86 -14.68 3.82
N ILE A 426 -8.99 -15.80 4.54
CA ILE A 426 -8.63 -17.12 3.98
C ILE A 426 -9.49 -17.47 2.76
N GLU A 427 -10.80 -17.18 2.80
CA GLU A 427 -11.69 -17.38 1.65
C GLU A 427 -11.24 -16.55 0.43
N SER A 428 -10.81 -15.30 0.67
CA SER A 428 -10.27 -14.44 -0.39
C SER A 428 -8.97 -15.00 -0.98
N ILE A 429 -8.07 -15.51 -0.14
CA ILE A 429 -6.80 -16.11 -0.57
C ILE A 429 -7.06 -17.37 -1.39
N LEU A 430 -7.98 -18.22 -0.96
CA LEU A 430 -8.33 -19.46 -1.68
C LEU A 430 -8.90 -19.23 -3.08
N LYS A 431 -9.50 -18.05 -3.31
CA LYS A 431 -10.02 -17.63 -4.63
C LYS A 431 -8.97 -16.94 -5.50
N ASP A 432 -7.74 -16.79 -5.02
CA ASP A 432 -6.69 -16.04 -5.71
C ASP A 432 -5.35 -16.80 -5.65
N ASN A 433 -5.10 -17.63 -6.65
CA ASN A 433 -3.87 -18.43 -6.75
C ASN A 433 -2.60 -17.59 -6.95
N LYS A 434 -2.73 -16.31 -7.31
CA LYS A 434 -1.60 -15.36 -7.40
C LYS A 434 -1.27 -14.70 -6.04
N HIS A 435 -2.03 -14.99 -4.99
CA HIS A 435 -1.73 -14.45 -3.66
C HIS A 435 -0.49 -15.11 -3.07
N PRO A 436 0.51 -14.35 -2.53
CA PRO A 436 1.76 -14.94 -2.02
C PRO A 436 1.56 -16.05 -0.97
N LEU A 437 0.53 -15.94 -0.12
CA LEU A 437 0.24 -16.96 0.89
C LEU A 437 -0.50 -18.19 0.33
N PHE A 438 -1.00 -18.15 -0.89
CA PHE A 438 -1.68 -19.31 -1.48
C PHE A 438 -0.74 -20.51 -1.60
N SER A 439 0.50 -20.29 -2.01
CA SER A 439 1.53 -21.32 -2.11
C SER A 439 1.92 -21.95 -0.77
N SER A 440 1.63 -21.28 0.35
CA SER A 440 1.86 -21.81 1.70
C SER A 440 0.73 -22.72 2.20
N ILE A 441 -0.36 -22.85 1.44
CA ILE A 441 -1.52 -23.68 1.79
C ILE A 441 -1.40 -25.02 1.06
N SER A 442 -1.39 -26.11 1.79
CA SER A 442 -1.35 -27.46 1.23
C SER A 442 -2.76 -28.05 1.13
N PHE A 443 -3.02 -28.76 0.03
CA PHE A 443 -4.27 -29.45 -0.23
C PHE A 443 -4.07 -30.96 -0.27
N SER A 444 -5.05 -31.70 0.23
CA SER A 444 -5.07 -33.16 0.12
C SER A 444 -5.31 -33.58 -1.34
N THR A 445 -4.47 -34.44 -1.86
CA THR A 445 -4.60 -34.99 -3.22
C THR A 445 -5.86 -35.82 -3.41
N ARG A 446 -6.40 -36.42 -2.33
CA ARG A 446 -7.59 -37.30 -2.39
C ARG A 446 -8.91 -36.54 -2.25
N SER A 447 -8.96 -35.48 -1.46
CA SER A 447 -10.22 -34.82 -1.08
C SER A 447 -10.27 -33.33 -1.43
N ASN A 448 -9.21 -32.79 -1.97
CA ASN A 448 -9.00 -31.33 -2.23
C ASN A 448 -9.27 -30.44 -0.98
N ARG A 449 -9.24 -31.05 0.23
CA ARG A 449 -9.40 -30.31 1.50
C ARG A 449 -8.05 -29.72 1.91
N ILE A 450 -8.13 -28.58 2.59
CA ILE A 450 -6.95 -27.93 3.15
C ILE A 450 -6.35 -28.81 4.25
N ILE A 451 -5.05 -29.08 4.18
CA ILE A 451 -4.30 -29.82 5.19
C ILE A 451 -3.95 -28.86 6.32
N LEU A 452 -4.15 -29.28 7.58
CA LEU A 452 -3.73 -28.51 8.74
C LEU A 452 -2.22 -28.31 8.74
N MET A 453 -1.78 -27.07 8.95
CA MET A 453 -0.36 -26.74 8.96
C MET A 453 0.33 -27.32 10.19
N LYS A 454 1.46 -27.98 9.99
CA LYS A 454 2.33 -28.43 11.08
C LYS A 454 3.07 -27.23 11.64
N THR A 455 3.00 -27.04 12.95
CA THR A 455 3.64 -25.92 13.66
C THR A 455 4.35 -26.48 14.89
N ASN A 456 5.60 -26.05 15.12
CA ASN A 456 6.41 -26.51 16.24
C ASN A 456 6.25 -25.62 17.48
N ARG A 457 5.95 -24.32 17.29
CA ARG A 457 5.87 -23.34 18.37
C ARG A 457 4.51 -22.64 18.37
N GLU A 458 4.04 -22.26 19.56
CA GLU A 458 2.75 -21.57 19.72
C GLU A 458 2.67 -20.25 18.95
N ARG A 459 3.79 -19.50 18.85
CA ARG A 459 3.85 -18.22 18.14
C ARG A 459 3.46 -18.39 16.66
N TYR A 460 3.95 -19.40 15.97
CA TYR A 460 3.52 -19.69 14.61
C TYR A 460 2.10 -20.27 14.59
N ARG A 461 1.78 -21.17 15.51
CA ARG A 461 0.45 -21.78 15.62
C ARG A 461 -0.66 -20.73 15.75
N ASN A 462 -0.40 -19.64 16.49
CA ASN A 462 -1.35 -18.57 16.74
C ASN A 462 -1.31 -17.45 15.68
N SER A 463 -0.36 -17.48 14.75
CA SER A 463 -0.30 -16.51 13.65
C SER A 463 -1.43 -16.71 12.64
N PHE A 464 -1.59 -15.74 11.74
CA PHE A 464 -2.71 -15.66 10.79
C PHE A 464 -2.98 -16.97 10.04
N LEU A 465 -1.99 -17.48 9.29
CA LEU A 465 -2.26 -18.55 8.34
C LEU A 465 -2.63 -19.88 9.01
N PRO A 466 -1.92 -20.37 10.04
CA PRO A 466 -2.34 -21.58 10.78
C PRO A 466 -3.70 -21.41 11.48
N CYS A 467 -4.01 -20.21 12.01
CA CYS A 467 -5.33 -19.92 12.58
C CYS A 467 -6.43 -19.98 11.52
N ALA A 468 -6.18 -19.33 10.38
CA ALA A 468 -7.13 -19.28 9.28
C ALA A 468 -7.47 -20.67 8.74
N VAL A 469 -6.47 -21.53 8.56
CA VAL A 469 -6.66 -22.92 8.13
C VAL A 469 -7.48 -23.72 9.16
N ARG A 470 -7.20 -23.54 10.46
CA ARG A 470 -8.00 -24.21 11.51
C ARG A 470 -9.45 -23.75 11.54
N LEU A 471 -9.71 -22.44 11.43
CA LEU A 471 -11.06 -21.89 11.39
C LEU A 471 -11.83 -22.38 10.18
N HIS A 472 -11.20 -22.33 9.00
CA HIS A 472 -11.80 -22.83 7.76
C HIS A 472 -12.16 -24.32 7.87
N SER A 473 -11.26 -25.16 8.42
CA SER A 473 -11.50 -26.60 8.58
C SER A 473 -12.64 -26.91 9.56
N LYS A 474 -12.92 -26.05 10.55
CA LYS A 474 -14.05 -26.19 11.46
C LYS A 474 -15.39 -25.93 10.77
N ILE A 475 -15.44 -24.93 9.88
CA ILE A 475 -16.65 -24.55 9.13
C ILE A 475 -17.09 -25.69 8.18
N PHE A 476 -16.15 -26.34 7.53
CA PHE A 476 -16.43 -27.40 6.56
C PHE A 476 -16.54 -28.84 7.17
N LYS A 477 -16.41 -28.96 8.51
CA LYS A 477 -16.73 -30.19 9.23
C LYS A 477 -18.18 -30.24 9.76
N ARG A 478 -18.90 -29.14 9.67
CA ARG A 478 -20.34 -29.03 9.94
C ARG A 478 -21.10 -29.11 8.61
#